data_59223000ab7431bf54611e38e1060e10
#
_entry.id   59223000ab7431bf54611e38e1060e10
#
_cell.length_a   1.000
_cell.length_b   1.000
_cell.length_c   1.000
_cell.angle_alpha   90.00
_cell.angle_beta   90.00
_cell.angle_gamma   90.00
#
_symmetry.space_group_name_H-M   'P 1'
#
loop_
_entity.id
_entity.type
_entity.pdbx_description
1 polymer ?
#
loop_
_entity_poly.entity_id
_entity_poly.type
_entity_poly.pdbx_seq_one_letter_code
_entity_poly.pdbx_strand_id
1 'polypeptide(L)'
;MTEENSGKLYEAYYMRVFSYAMTLAGDRTQAEEITQETFFRAFSKKSAFRGEADEATWLCAIAKNCYLDEKRRQGWSEPMPEELPDTRKGVEQSVADRDSSLRVHMALHALEEPYREVFELRVFGELSFRDIGMIFSKTENWARVTYHRARLKLQERMDEK
;
A
#
# COMPACT_ATOMS: atom_id res chain seq x y z
N MET A 1 -3.16 -25.02 -1.49
CA MET A 1 -2.44 -24.53 -0.33
C MET A 1 -3.05 -25.12 0.91
N THR A 2 -2.23 -25.71 1.74
CA THR A 2 -2.75 -26.33 2.95
C THR A 2 -2.94 -25.29 4.02
N GLU A 3 -3.62 -25.67 5.07
CA GLU A 3 -3.82 -24.76 6.17
C GLU A 3 -2.49 -24.30 6.75
N GLU A 4 -1.55 -25.20 6.81
CA GLU A 4 -0.25 -24.86 7.34
C GLU A 4 0.43 -23.82 6.48
N ASN A 5 0.35 -23.96 5.17
CA ASN A 5 0.94 -22.99 4.28
C ASN A 5 0.22 -21.65 4.37
N SER A 6 -1.08 -21.68 4.58
CA SER A 6 -1.83 -20.43 4.73
C SER A 6 -1.39 -19.68 5.96
N GLY A 7 -1.16 -20.39 7.06
CA GLY A 7 -0.70 -19.74 8.26
C GLY A 7 0.69 -19.12 8.10
N LYS A 8 1.56 -19.83 7.40
CA LYS A 8 2.90 -19.31 7.19
C LYS A 8 2.87 -18.09 6.30
N LEU A 9 2.03 -18.11 5.28
CA LEU A 9 1.90 -16.98 4.38
C LEU A 9 1.38 -15.77 5.14
N TYR A 10 0.39 -15.98 5.99
CA TYR A 10 -0.19 -14.90 6.76
C TYR A 10 0.88 -14.27 7.68
N GLU A 11 1.62 -15.11 8.41
CA GLU A 11 2.62 -14.58 9.32
C GLU A 11 3.74 -13.87 8.59
N ALA A 12 4.13 -14.39 7.45
CA ALA A 12 5.27 -13.84 6.75
C ALA A 12 4.97 -12.48 6.14
N TYR A 13 3.74 -12.28 5.67
CA TYR A 13 3.44 -11.11 4.88
C TYR A 13 2.41 -10.17 5.46
N TYR A 14 1.88 -10.47 6.64
CA TYR A 14 0.81 -9.64 7.18
C TYR A 14 1.23 -8.17 7.29
N MET A 15 2.39 -7.92 7.87
CA MET A 15 2.80 -6.53 8.08
C MET A 15 3.07 -5.80 6.78
N ARG A 16 3.59 -6.49 5.79
CA ARG A 16 3.82 -5.84 4.50
C ARG A 16 2.51 -5.46 3.85
N VAL A 17 1.55 -6.37 3.86
CA VAL A 17 0.25 -6.09 3.27
C VAL A 17 -0.45 -4.99 4.05
N PHE A 18 -0.37 -5.06 5.38
CA PHE A 18 -1.02 -4.06 6.20
C PHE A 18 -0.40 -2.68 5.97
N SER A 19 0.93 -2.61 5.89
CA SER A 19 1.59 -1.33 5.64
C SER A 19 1.16 -0.73 4.31
N TYR A 20 1.08 -1.57 3.29
CA TYR A 20 0.63 -1.09 2.00
C TYR A 20 -0.83 -0.66 2.06
N ALA A 21 -1.66 -1.43 2.74
CA ALA A 21 -3.06 -1.07 2.88
C ALA A 21 -3.23 0.26 3.61
N MET A 22 -2.36 0.52 4.59
CA MET A 22 -2.41 1.80 5.28
C MET A 22 -2.15 2.96 4.34
N THR A 23 -1.21 2.80 3.40
CA THR A 23 -0.95 3.89 2.47
C THR A 23 -2.14 4.08 1.53
N LEU A 24 -2.83 3.00 1.17
CA LEU A 24 -3.97 3.12 0.30
C LEU A 24 -5.16 3.75 1.01
N ALA A 25 -5.46 3.26 2.19
CA ALA A 25 -6.67 3.68 2.88
C ALA A 25 -6.50 4.89 3.77
N GLY A 26 -5.34 5.04 4.36
CA GLY A 26 -5.11 6.15 5.26
C GLY A 26 -5.81 6.03 6.59
N ASP A 27 -6.36 4.87 6.88
CA ASP A 27 -7.15 4.68 8.07
C ASP A 27 -6.91 3.27 8.58
N ARG A 28 -6.62 3.13 9.85
CA ARG A 28 -6.25 1.83 10.39
C ARG A 28 -7.37 0.80 10.26
N THR A 29 -8.58 1.19 10.55
CA THR A 29 -9.70 0.25 10.47
C THR A 29 -9.89 -0.26 9.06
N GLN A 30 -9.84 0.63 8.08
CA GLN A 30 -9.98 0.19 6.70
C GLN A 30 -8.79 -0.64 6.27
N ALA A 31 -7.60 -0.28 6.73
CA ALA A 31 -6.43 -1.06 6.37
C ALA A 31 -6.52 -2.46 6.91
N GLU A 32 -7.04 -2.62 8.12
CA GLU A 32 -7.21 -3.95 8.69
C GLU A 32 -8.23 -4.75 7.89
N GLU A 33 -9.31 -4.10 7.48
CA GLU A 33 -10.31 -4.80 6.68
C GLU A 33 -9.76 -5.21 5.33
N ILE A 34 -9.00 -4.33 4.69
CA ILE A 34 -8.39 -4.65 3.42
C ILE A 34 -7.42 -5.81 3.57
N THR A 35 -6.63 -5.78 4.65
CA THR A 35 -5.66 -6.84 4.87
C THR A 35 -6.36 -8.17 5.08
N GLN A 36 -7.40 -8.19 5.88
CA GLN A 36 -8.13 -9.43 6.13
C GLN A 36 -8.78 -9.95 4.87
N GLU A 37 -9.37 -9.05 4.09
CA GLU A 37 -10.00 -9.48 2.85
C GLU A 37 -8.95 -9.98 1.86
N THR A 38 -7.77 -9.38 1.86
CA THR A 38 -6.71 -9.81 0.98
C THR A 38 -6.35 -11.26 1.26
N PHE A 39 -6.14 -11.60 2.53
CA PHE A 39 -5.77 -12.96 2.85
C PHE A 39 -6.93 -13.92 2.64
N PHE A 40 -8.15 -13.47 2.89
CA PHE A 40 -9.29 -14.32 2.61
C PHE A 40 -9.35 -14.66 1.13
N ARG A 41 -9.17 -13.68 0.26
CA ARG A 41 -9.20 -13.93 -1.18
C ARG A 41 -8.01 -14.78 -1.61
N ALA A 42 -6.86 -14.54 -1.02
CA ALA A 42 -5.68 -15.31 -1.37
C ALA A 42 -5.88 -16.77 -1.02
N PHE A 43 -6.45 -17.04 0.16
CA PHE A 43 -6.65 -18.43 0.56
C PHE A 43 -7.75 -19.08 -0.25
N SER A 44 -8.76 -18.32 -0.63
CA SER A 44 -9.86 -18.86 -1.41
C SER A 44 -9.47 -19.13 -2.86
N LYS A 45 -8.56 -18.31 -3.40
CA LYS A 45 -8.17 -18.46 -4.78
C LYS A 45 -6.73 -18.83 -4.91
N LYS A 46 -6.30 -19.74 -4.07
CA LYS A 46 -4.90 -20.10 -4.08
C LYS A 46 -4.45 -20.65 -5.40
N SER A 47 -5.36 -21.20 -6.17
CA SER A 47 -4.97 -21.75 -7.44
C SER A 47 -4.65 -20.66 -8.44
N ALA A 48 -4.98 -19.42 -8.12
CA ALA A 48 -4.68 -18.34 -9.05
C ALA A 48 -3.24 -17.89 -8.94
N PHE A 49 -2.55 -18.28 -7.88
CA PHE A 49 -1.16 -17.87 -7.74
C PHE A 49 -0.35 -18.79 -8.64
N ARG A 50 0.26 -18.24 -9.63
CA ARG A 50 0.97 -19.06 -10.61
C ARG A 50 2.47 -19.00 -10.48
N GLY A 51 2.99 -18.33 -9.50
CA GLY A 51 4.42 -18.26 -9.33
C GLY A 51 5.13 -17.33 -10.26
N GLU A 52 4.39 -16.54 -11.02
CA GLU A 52 5.02 -15.60 -11.94
C GLU A 52 5.61 -14.42 -11.21
N ALA A 53 5.09 -14.09 -10.06
CA ALA A 53 5.61 -13.03 -9.24
C ALA A 53 5.75 -13.61 -7.85
N ASP A 54 6.49 -12.95 -6.98
CA ASP A 54 6.63 -13.53 -5.66
C ASP A 54 5.34 -13.30 -4.89
N GLU A 55 5.26 -13.93 -3.73
CA GLU A 55 4.03 -13.95 -2.97
C GLU A 55 3.65 -12.56 -2.49
N ALA A 56 4.63 -11.75 -2.13
CA ALA A 56 4.32 -10.40 -1.68
C ALA A 56 3.68 -9.58 -2.79
N THR A 57 4.17 -9.71 -4.02
CA THR A 57 3.60 -9.01 -5.15
C THR A 57 2.16 -9.44 -5.38
N TRP A 58 1.93 -10.75 -5.33
CA TRP A 58 0.60 -11.29 -5.53
C TRP A 58 -0.36 -10.75 -4.49
N LEU A 59 0.07 -10.77 -3.22
CA LEU A 59 -0.80 -10.30 -2.14
C LEU A 59 -1.05 -8.80 -2.25
N CYS A 60 -0.06 -8.02 -2.59
CA CYS A 60 -0.26 -6.58 -2.74
C CYS A 60 -1.20 -6.27 -3.89
N ALA A 61 -1.14 -7.05 -4.96
CA ALA A 61 -2.08 -6.84 -6.07
C ALA A 61 -3.51 -7.13 -5.62
N ILE A 62 -3.69 -8.16 -4.79
CA ILE A 62 -5.02 -8.45 -4.26
C ILE A 62 -5.46 -7.31 -3.35
N ALA A 63 -4.57 -6.79 -2.52
CA ALA A 63 -4.92 -5.72 -1.62
C ALA A 63 -5.37 -4.47 -2.38
N LYS A 64 -4.68 -4.16 -3.48
CA LYS A 64 -5.07 -3.02 -4.28
C LYS A 64 -6.47 -3.23 -4.84
N ASN A 65 -6.76 -4.43 -5.32
CA ASN A 65 -8.08 -4.72 -5.85
C ASN A 65 -9.15 -4.63 -4.76
N CYS A 66 -8.84 -5.09 -3.55
CA CYS A 66 -9.79 -4.97 -2.46
C CYS A 66 -10.09 -3.50 -2.17
N TYR A 67 -9.05 -2.68 -2.18
CA TYR A 67 -9.24 -1.25 -1.93
C TYR A 67 -10.10 -0.62 -3.01
N LEU A 68 -9.83 -0.95 -4.28
CA LEU A 68 -10.59 -0.37 -5.36
C LEU A 68 -12.05 -0.85 -5.36
N ASP A 69 -12.27 -2.12 -5.00
CA ASP A 69 -13.62 -2.62 -4.91
C ASP A 69 -14.39 -1.91 -3.82
N GLU A 70 -13.73 -1.64 -2.70
CA GLU A 70 -14.38 -0.95 -1.62
C GLU A 70 -14.73 0.48 -2.02
N LYS A 71 -13.81 1.15 -2.74
CA LYS A 71 -14.09 2.48 -3.21
C LYS A 71 -15.28 2.49 -4.16
N ARG A 72 -15.35 1.53 -5.06
CA ARG A 72 -16.47 1.45 -5.98
C ARG A 72 -17.76 1.20 -5.24
N ARG A 73 -17.71 0.38 -4.21
CA ARG A 73 -18.91 0.09 -3.49
C ARG A 73 -19.41 1.31 -2.74
N GLN A 74 -18.49 2.16 -2.28
CA GLN A 74 -18.87 3.37 -1.60
C GLN A 74 -19.36 4.43 -2.58
N GLY A 75 -19.23 4.16 -3.87
CA GLY A 75 -19.76 5.08 -4.84
C GLY A 75 -18.90 6.26 -5.10
N TRP A 76 -17.69 6.24 -4.70
CA TRP A 76 -16.84 7.35 -4.90
C TRP A 76 -17.31 8.52 -4.35
N SER A 77 -18.16 8.44 -3.47
CA SER A 77 -18.83 9.49 -3.08
C SER A 77 -18.08 10.32 -2.45
N GLU A 78 -17.71 10.76 -1.96
CA GLU A 78 -17.28 11.65 -1.38
C GLU A 78 -16.14 11.75 -0.88
N PRO A 79 -15.61 12.64 -0.84
CA PRO A 79 -14.45 12.81 -0.35
C PRO A 79 -14.50 12.83 1.00
N MET A 80 -13.72 12.56 1.63
CA MET A 80 -13.79 12.45 2.80
C MET A 80 -13.78 13.56 3.54
N PRO A 81 -14.14 13.52 4.49
CA PRO A 81 -14.30 14.53 5.32
C PRO A 81 -13.06 14.98 5.72
N GLU A 82 -13.06 16.05 5.85
CA GLU A 82 -12.01 16.56 6.12
C GLU A 82 -11.57 16.37 7.37
N GLU A 83 -12.29 16.24 8.28
CA GLU A 83 -11.79 16.13 9.45
C GLU A 83 -11.48 14.85 9.73
N LEU A 84 -10.29 14.49 9.63
CA LEU A 84 -9.95 13.33 10.10
C LEU A 84 -9.95 13.37 11.50
N PRO A 85 -10.38 12.49 12.13
CA PRO A 85 -10.43 12.44 13.50
C PRO A 85 -9.04 12.50 13.95
N ASP A 86 -8.82 13.17 14.94
CA ASP A 86 -7.56 13.28 15.39
C ASP A 86 -7.20 12.09 16.13
N THR A 87 -6.87 11.06 15.52
CA THR A 87 -6.54 9.87 16.22
C THR A 87 -5.20 10.00 16.86
N ARG A 88 -4.53 11.08 16.62
CA ARG A 88 -3.28 11.24 17.24
C ARG A 88 -3.35 11.76 18.60
N LYS A 89 -4.53 12.22 19.02
CA LYS A 89 -4.64 12.74 20.26
C LYS A 89 -4.23 11.77 21.23
N GLY A 90 -3.58 11.94 22.11
CA GLY A 90 -3.29 11.06 23.15
C GLY A 90 -2.04 10.26 22.94
N VAL A 91 -1.41 10.41 21.88
CA VAL A 91 -0.27 9.66 21.68
C VAL A 91 0.85 10.55 21.42
N GLU A 92 1.24 11.29 22.34
CA GLU A 92 2.23 12.17 22.07
C GLU A 92 3.55 11.62 22.29
N GLN A 93 3.69 10.47 22.78
CA GLN A 93 4.94 10.04 23.14
C GLN A 93 5.88 10.00 21.99
N SER A 94 5.66 9.63 20.90
CA SER A 94 6.63 9.60 19.86
C SER A 94 6.37 10.72 18.92
N VAL A 95 6.31 11.90 19.44
CA VAL A 95 5.89 13.01 18.67
C VAL A 95 6.77 13.22 17.46
N ALA A 96 8.06 13.22 17.64
CA ALA A 96 8.95 13.49 16.53
C ALA A 96 8.78 12.48 15.42
N ASP A 97 8.73 11.20 15.78
CA ASP A 97 8.59 10.16 14.79
C ASP A 97 7.25 10.24 14.12
N ARG A 98 6.20 10.51 14.89
CA ARG A 98 4.89 10.60 14.30
C ARG A 98 4.81 11.78 13.37
N ASP A 99 5.43 12.89 13.75
CA ASP A 99 5.42 14.06 12.92
C ASP A 99 6.10 13.78 11.60
N SER A 100 7.26 13.16 11.62
CA SER A 100 7.95 12.83 10.41
C SER A 100 7.14 11.88 9.54
N SER A 101 6.57 10.87 10.15
CA SER A 101 5.79 9.92 9.41
C SER A 101 4.57 10.57 8.79
N LEU A 102 3.91 11.43 9.53
CA LEU A 102 2.75 12.12 9.01
C LEU A 102 3.11 13.00 7.84
N ARG A 103 4.24 13.70 7.94
CA ARG A 103 4.67 14.58 6.86
C ARG A 103 4.93 13.79 5.59
N VAL A 104 5.56 12.62 5.72
CA VAL A 104 5.80 11.78 4.55
C VAL A 104 4.49 11.35 3.92
N HIS A 105 3.54 10.94 4.75
CA HIS A 105 2.27 10.48 4.20
C HIS A 105 1.49 11.62 3.56
N MET A 106 1.58 12.81 4.12
CA MET A 106 0.90 13.95 3.52
C MET A 106 1.54 14.27 2.17
N ALA A 107 2.86 14.21 2.09
CA ALA A 107 3.52 14.46 0.83
C ALA A 107 3.17 13.39 -0.21
N LEU A 108 3.05 12.15 0.24
CA LEU A 108 2.67 11.09 -0.66
C LEU A 108 1.27 11.29 -1.20
N HIS A 109 0.36 11.75 -0.34
CA HIS A 109 -0.99 11.98 -0.80
C HIS A 109 -1.03 13.03 -1.90
N ALA A 110 -0.12 13.98 -1.88
CA ALA A 110 -0.11 15.02 -2.88
C ALA A 110 0.61 14.59 -4.16
N LEU A 111 1.27 13.44 -4.12
CA LEU A 111 2.00 13.01 -5.27
C LEU A 111 1.06 12.42 -6.31
N GLU A 112 1.28 12.75 -7.57
CA GLU A 112 0.38 12.25 -8.58
C GLU A 112 0.76 10.86 -9.02
N GLU A 113 -0.18 10.19 -9.66
CA GLU A 113 0.09 8.87 -10.18
C GLU A 113 0.84 8.98 -11.49
N PRO A 114 1.65 7.99 -11.82
CA PRO A 114 1.84 6.74 -11.10
C PRO A 114 2.94 6.81 -10.06
N TYR A 115 3.44 7.97 -9.80
CA TYR A 115 4.57 8.13 -8.90
C TYR A 115 4.23 7.67 -7.48
N ARG A 116 3.05 8.02 -7.03
CA ARG A 116 2.67 7.66 -5.67
C ARG A 116 2.59 6.14 -5.52
N GLU A 117 1.91 5.49 -6.44
CA GLU A 117 1.73 4.06 -6.32
C GLU A 117 3.04 3.29 -6.47
N VAL A 118 3.89 3.73 -7.38
CA VAL A 118 5.17 3.05 -7.55
C VAL A 118 6.00 3.22 -6.28
N PHE A 119 5.99 4.40 -5.70
CA PHE A 119 6.74 4.62 -4.47
C PHE A 119 6.20 3.75 -3.35
N GLU A 120 4.88 3.68 -3.21
CA GLU A 120 4.28 2.90 -2.14
C GLU A 120 4.58 1.41 -2.30
N LEU A 121 4.53 0.91 -3.51
CA LEU A 121 4.82 -0.50 -3.72
C LEU A 121 6.27 -0.81 -3.42
N ARG A 122 7.16 0.08 -3.76
CA ARG A 122 8.58 -0.16 -3.53
C ARG A 122 8.93 -0.07 -2.05
N VAL A 123 8.46 0.96 -1.38
CA VAL A 123 8.89 1.24 -0.02
C VAL A 123 8.06 0.46 1.00
N PHE A 124 6.77 0.48 0.87
CA PHE A 124 5.94 -0.20 1.84
C PHE A 124 5.64 -1.64 1.46
N GLY A 125 5.45 -1.89 0.18
CA GLY A 125 5.24 -3.26 -0.28
C GLY A 125 6.53 -4.05 -0.41
N GLU A 126 7.67 -3.34 -0.46
CA GLU A 126 8.98 -3.98 -0.57
C GLU A 126 9.12 -4.81 -1.82
N LEU A 127 8.52 -4.36 -2.91
CA LEU A 127 8.56 -5.11 -4.14
C LEU A 127 9.78 -4.72 -4.99
N SER A 128 10.23 -5.65 -5.80
CA SER A 128 11.31 -5.36 -6.71
C SER A 128 10.82 -4.51 -7.87
N PHE A 129 11.72 -3.84 -8.55
CA PHE A 129 11.30 -3.04 -9.71
C PHE A 129 10.71 -3.92 -10.80
N ARG A 130 11.21 -5.14 -10.93
CA ARG A 130 10.65 -6.05 -11.89
C ARG A 130 9.18 -6.33 -11.60
N ASP A 131 8.88 -6.58 -10.32
CA ASP A 131 7.51 -6.90 -9.94
C ASP A 131 6.61 -5.68 -10.07
N ILE A 132 7.12 -4.50 -9.72
CA ILE A 132 6.34 -3.29 -9.89
C ILE A 132 6.02 -3.09 -11.37
N GLY A 133 7.01 -3.30 -12.24
CA GLY A 133 6.77 -3.21 -13.67
C GLY A 133 5.67 -4.15 -14.10
N MET A 134 5.67 -5.37 -13.58
CA MET A 134 4.64 -6.32 -13.95
C MET A 134 3.26 -5.85 -13.54
N ILE A 135 3.14 -5.25 -12.37
CA ILE A 135 1.84 -4.76 -11.92
C ILE A 135 1.30 -3.69 -12.87
N PHE A 136 2.18 -2.83 -13.38
CA PHE A 136 1.74 -1.77 -14.27
C PHE A 136 1.79 -2.14 -15.74
N SER A 137 2.17 -3.38 -16.04
CA SER A 137 2.34 -3.83 -17.42
C SER A 137 3.41 -3.01 -18.13
N LYS A 138 4.47 -2.72 -17.40
CA LYS A 138 5.59 -1.95 -17.91
C LYS A 138 6.87 -2.73 -17.65
N THR A 139 7.98 -2.17 -18.08
CA THR A 139 9.27 -2.84 -17.93
C THR A 139 9.84 -2.56 -16.54
N GLU A 140 10.84 -3.35 -16.21
CA GLU A 140 11.56 -3.11 -14.96
C GLU A 140 12.23 -1.75 -14.99
N ASN A 141 12.78 -1.36 -16.13
CA ASN A 141 13.45 -0.08 -16.23
C ASN A 141 12.45 1.07 -16.03
N TRP A 142 11.25 0.92 -16.56
CA TRP A 142 10.22 1.92 -16.36
C TRP A 142 9.96 2.11 -14.86
N ALA A 143 9.88 0.99 -14.14
CA ALA A 143 9.61 1.07 -12.71
C ALA A 143 10.76 1.76 -11.97
N ARG A 144 11.99 1.44 -12.35
CA ARG A 144 13.14 2.05 -11.69
C ARG A 144 13.18 3.56 -11.95
N VAL A 145 12.96 3.97 -13.18
CA VAL A 145 12.99 5.39 -13.51
C VAL A 145 11.83 6.11 -12.82
N THR A 146 10.66 5.50 -12.86
CA THR A 146 9.48 6.12 -12.24
C THR A 146 9.68 6.28 -10.73
N TYR A 147 10.25 5.26 -10.09
CA TYR A 147 10.51 5.36 -8.66
C TYR A 147 11.51 6.48 -8.36
N HIS A 148 12.55 6.58 -9.16
CA HIS A 148 13.55 7.62 -8.94
C HIS A 148 12.90 8.99 -9.06
N ARG A 149 12.07 9.18 -10.04
CA ARG A 149 11.38 10.45 -10.22
C ARG A 149 10.42 10.72 -9.06
N ALA A 150 9.77 9.65 -8.59
CA ALA A 150 8.87 9.80 -7.45
C ALA A 150 9.63 10.28 -6.22
N ARG A 151 10.82 9.70 -6.01
CA ARG A 151 11.63 10.11 -4.86
C ARG A 151 11.99 11.59 -4.95
N LEU A 152 12.37 12.05 -6.12
CA LEU A 152 12.76 13.45 -6.28
C LEU A 152 11.56 14.36 -6.04
N LYS A 153 10.41 13.99 -6.57
CA LYS A 153 9.22 14.81 -6.36
C LYS A 153 8.81 14.84 -4.90
N LEU A 154 8.92 13.71 -4.23
CA LEU A 154 8.57 13.65 -2.83
C LEU A 154 9.53 14.49 -2.01
N GLN A 155 10.82 14.44 -2.34
CA GLN A 155 11.82 15.23 -1.64
C GLN A 155 11.52 16.72 -1.80
N GLU A 156 11.13 17.14 -2.99
CA GLU A 156 10.80 18.52 -3.20
C GLU A 156 9.62 18.96 -2.34
N ARG A 157 8.61 18.11 -2.25
CA ARG A 157 7.48 18.48 -1.44
C ARG A 157 7.81 18.53 0.03
N MET A 158 8.69 17.66 0.48
CA MET A 158 9.06 17.68 1.89
C MET A 158 9.94 18.86 2.22
N ASP A 159 10.68 19.36 1.22
CA ASP A 159 11.51 20.51 1.46
C ASP A 159 10.70 21.80 1.47
N GLU A 160 9.52 21.78 0.87
CA GLU A 160 8.71 22.96 0.91
C GLU A 160 8.15 23.06 2.29
N LYS A 161 8.05 24.21 2.81
CA LYS A 161 7.54 24.27 4.09
C LYS A 161 6.44 25.03 4.12
#